data_c870a9c6ccf9b998007000357de7e68e
#
_entry.id   c870a9c6ccf9b998007000357de7e68e
#
_cell.length_a   1.000
_cell.length_b   1.000
_cell.length_c   1.000
_cell.angle_alpha   90.00
_cell.angle_beta   90.00
_cell.angle_gamma   90.00
#
_symmetry.space_group_name_H-M   'P 1'
#
loop_
_entity.id
_entity.type
_entity.pdbx_description
1 polymer ?
#
loop_
_entity_poly.entity_id
_entity_poly.type
_entity_poly.pdbx_seq_one_letter_code
_entity_poly.pdbx_strand_id
1 'polypeptide(L)'
;FPYLMYSCKVDGKIQAEGEKQRTWVARNIRYTEHKKYRMERAGELDVRNVTRNALKKNNSALVEGVLPFDMEKLKLFDMGYLSGFQAEKRDMEKEALTPEVEQEVKQYTVEQLKNDVMGQYSAVRVDQSDTNIRDAKWQYALLPVWILTYRDKARKDELYYFAMNGQTGKICGKLPVAKGKLVKLFLEIFVPVAAILMIGGWFL
;
A
#
# COMPACT_ATOMS: atom_id res chain seq x y z
N PHE A 1 20.37 -3.33 0.19
CA PHE A 1 19.68 -3.27 1.47
C PHE A 1 19.15 -4.64 1.88
N PRO A 2 19.21 -4.99 3.17
CA PRO A 2 18.68 -6.24 3.69
C PRO A 2 17.17 -6.20 3.84
N TYR A 3 16.50 -7.22 3.32
CA TYR A 3 15.08 -7.44 3.45
C TYR A 3 14.78 -8.84 3.96
N LEU A 4 13.67 -8.98 4.66
CA LEU A 4 13.09 -10.26 5.05
C LEU A 4 11.80 -10.46 4.25
N MET A 5 11.68 -11.61 3.59
CA MET A 5 10.53 -12.00 2.78
C MET A 5 9.79 -13.13 3.47
N TYR A 6 8.50 -12.93 3.68
CA TYR A 6 7.61 -13.90 4.29
C TYR A 6 6.72 -14.54 3.24
N SER A 7 6.56 -15.85 3.31
CA SER A 7 5.64 -16.60 2.46
C SER A 7 4.91 -17.65 3.30
N CYS A 8 3.63 -17.81 3.06
CA CYS A 8 2.80 -18.78 3.78
C CYS A 8 1.58 -19.19 2.98
N LYS A 9 0.92 -20.24 3.43
CA LYS A 9 -0.44 -20.61 3.02
C LYS A 9 -1.42 -20.26 4.12
N VAL A 10 -2.57 -19.73 3.77
CA VAL A 10 -3.59 -19.35 4.74
C VAL A 10 -4.92 -19.96 4.36
N ASP A 11 -5.48 -20.75 5.28
CA ASP A 11 -6.87 -21.16 5.20
C ASP A 11 -7.72 -20.08 5.83
N GLY A 12 -8.66 -19.55 5.10
CA GLY A 12 -9.59 -18.54 5.57
C GLY A 12 -11.04 -18.99 5.51
N LYS A 13 -11.83 -18.61 6.50
CA LYS A 13 -13.27 -18.80 6.53
C LYS A 13 -13.92 -17.55 7.09
N ILE A 14 -14.97 -17.09 6.42
CA ILE A 14 -15.79 -15.97 6.89
C ILE A 14 -17.26 -16.37 6.94
N GLN A 15 -17.97 -15.84 7.94
CA GLN A 15 -19.42 -15.78 7.98
C GLN A 15 -19.81 -14.31 7.81
N ALA A 16 -20.68 -14.03 6.85
CA ALA A 16 -21.03 -12.68 6.48
C ALA A 16 -22.53 -12.54 6.20
N GLU A 17 -23.05 -11.34 6.41
CA GLU A 17 -24.38 -10.92 6.01
C GLU A 17 -24.28 -10.02 4.77
N GLY A 18 -24.97 -10.40 3.70
CA GLY A 18 -25.07 -9.64 2.47
C GLY A 18 -26.46 -9.06 2.28
N GLU A 19 -26.55 -7.82 1.77
CA GLU A 19 -27.78 -7.16 1.48
C GLU A 19 -27.95 -6.94 -0.02
N LYS A 20 -29.15 -7.31 -0.56
CA LYS A 20 -29.56 -6.95 -1.91
C LYS A 20 -30.68 -5.93 -1.82
N GLN A 21 -30.50 -4.79 -2.45
CA GLN A 21 -31.50 -3.75 -2.53
C GLN A 21 -32.07 -3.69 -3.94
N ARG A 22 -33.41 -3.70 -4.05
CA ARG A 22 -34.12 -3.50 -5.28
C ARG A 22 -35.14 -2.40 -5.12
N THR A 23 -35.10 -1.41 -6.02
CA THR A 23 -36.05 -0.30 -6.02
C THR A 23 -36.85 -0.30 -7.30
N TRP A 24 -38.15 -0.12 -7.20
CA TRP A 24 -39.04 0.05 -8.35
C TRP A 24 -40.14 1.07 -8.03
N VAL A 25 -40.76 1.61 -9.06
CA VAL A 25 -41.85 2.55 -8.95
C VAL A 25 -43.14 1.90 -9.49
N ALA A 26 -44.21 1.90 -8.72
CA ALA A 26 -45.52 1.45 -9.14
C ALA A 26 -46.60 2.49 -8.68
N ARG A 27 -47.45 2.91 -9.61
CA ARG A 27 -48.52 3.93 -9.34
C ARG A 27 -48.00 5.18 -8.63
N ASN A 28 -46.87 5.73 -9.06
CA ASN A 28 -46.20 6.91 -8.48
C ASN A 28 -45.67 6.73 -7.05
N ILE A 29 -45.60 5.49 -6.53
CA ILE A 29 -45.02 5.15 -5.24
C ILE A 29 -43.69 4.41 -5.50
N ARG A 30 -42.62 4.83 -4.83
CA ARG A 30 -41.33 4.17 -4.87
C ARG A 30 -41.26 3.10 -3.79
N TYR A 31 -41.05 1.87 -4.21
CA TYR A 31 -40.84 0.73 -3.33
C TYR A 31 -39.37 0.39 -3.29
N THR A 32 -38.86 0.10 -2.10
CA THR A 32 -37.51 -0.41 -1.92
C THR A 32 -37.57 -1.70 -1.11
N GLU A 33 -37.12 -2.78 -1.71
CA GLU A 33 -37.03 -4.09 -1.08
C GLU A 33 -35.60 -4.30 -0.59
N HIS A 34 -35.42 -4.71 0.66
CA HIS A 34 -34.14 -5.08 1.26
C HIS A 34 -34.17 -6.58 1.57
N LYS A 35 -33.30 -7.33 0.92
CA LYS A 35 -33.14 -8.78 1.20
C LYS A 35 -31.80 -9.01 1.85
N LYS A 36 -31.81 -9.63 3.04
CA LYS A 36 -30.62 -10.03 3.79
C LYS A 36 -30.35 -11.52 3.58
N TYR A 37 -29.09 -11.82 3.35
CA TYR A 37 -28.59 -13.18 3.12
C TYR A 37 -27.46 -13.46 4.09
N ARG A 38 -27.54 -14.59 4.79
CA ARG A 38 -26.40 -15.10 5.54
C ARG A 38 -25.61 -16.01 4.61
N MET A 39 -24.30 -15.81 4.57
CA MET A 39 -23.41 -16.56 3.71
C MET A 39 -22.16 -17.02 4.47
N GLU A 40 -21.60 -18.10 4.02
CA GLU A 40 -20.31 -18.62 4.46
C GLU A 40 -19.39 -18.74 3.24
N ARG A 41 -18.16 -18.25 3.38
CA ARG A 41 -17.14 -18.37 2.34
C ARG A 41 -15.86 -18.89 2.98
N ALA A 42 -15.24 -19.90 2.35
CA ALA A 42 -13.95 -20.42 2.73
C ALA A 42 -13.06 -20.55 1.50
N GLY A 43 -11.76 -20.43 1.73
CA GLY A 43 -10.75 -20.56 0.66
C GLY A 43 -9.35 -20.66 1.23
N GLU A 44 -8.42 -21.10 0.38
CA GLU A 44 -6.98 -21.12 0.66
C GLU A 44 -6.31 -20.02 -0.17
N LEU A 45 -5.43 -19.23 0.47
CA LEU A 45 -4.59 -18.25 -0.18
C LEU A 45 -3.12 -18.66 -0.07
N ASP A 46 -2.40 -18.57 -1.20
CA ASP A 46 -0.94 -18.72 -1.26
C ASP A 46 -0.32 -17.31 -1.27
N VAL A 47 0.18 -16.87 -0.11
CA VAL A 47 0.79 -15.57 0.06
C VAL A 47 2.29 -15.70 -0.10
N ARG A 48 2.87 -14.94 -1.05
CA ARG A 48 4.29 -15.03 -1.38
C ARG A 48 4.99 -13.68 -1.28
N ASN A 49 6.22 -13.71 -0.77
CA ASN A 49 7.16 -12.59 -0.83
C ASN A 49 6.64 -11.28 -0.20
N VAL A 50 5.93 -11.37 0.93
CA VAL A 50 5.65 -10.18 1.74
C VAL A 50 6.98 -9.66 2.27
N THR A 51 7.41 -8.52 1.73
CA THR A 51 8.77 -8.00 1.93
C THR A 51 8.76 -6.94 3.02
N ARG A 52 9.70 -7.06 3.97
CA ARG A 52 9.92 -6.11 5.06
C ARG A 52 11.37 -5.67 5.13
N ASN A 53 11.59 -4.41 5.41
CA ASN A 53 12.91 -3.89 5.70
C ASN A 53 13.47 -4.54 6.98
N ALA A 54 14.73 -4.96 6.94
CA ALA A 54 15.41 -5.61 8.07
C ALA A 54 16.34 -4.67 8.85
N LEU A 55 16.14 -3.34 8.74
CA LEU A 55 16.91 -2.30 9.42
C LEU A 55 16.01 -1.40 10.27
N LYS A 56 16.32 -1.27 11.58
CA LYS A 56 15.63 -0.37 12.51
C LYS A 56 15.91 1.09 12.27
N LYS A 57 17.15 1.42 11.89
CA LYS A 57 17.66 2.81 11.83
C LYS A 57 17.30 3.55 10.55
N ASN A 58 16.87 2.86 9.50
CA ASN A 58 16.52 3.51 8.25
C ASN A 58 15.09 4.01 8.26
N ASN A 59 14.87 5.07 7.50
CA ASN A 59 13.52 5.56 7.24
C ASN A 59 12.77 4.47 6.44
N SER A 60 12.09 3.58 7.17
CA SER A 60 11.36 2.43 6.63
C SER A 60 10.42 2.86 5.50
N ALA A 61 9.76 4.01 5.64
CA ALA A 61 8.87 4.56 4.63
C ALA A 61 9.55 4.82 3.28
N LEU A 62 10.85 5.21 3.26
CA LEU A 62 11.59 5.39 2.02
C LEU A 62 11.97 4.06 1.37
N VAL A 63 12.48 3.12 2.19
CA VAL A 63 12.97 1.83 1.71
C VAL A 63 11.81 0.91 1.32
N GLU A 64 10.68 1.00 2.00
CA GLU A 64 9.45 0.30 1.64
C GLU A 64 8.71 0.97 0.47
N GLY A 65 8.81 2.29 0.34
CA GLY A 65 8.21 3.04 -0.76
C GLY A 65 8.74 2.69 -2.14
N VAL A 66 9.94 2.10 -2.23
CA VAL A 66 10.50 1.62 -3.51
C VAL A 66 10.04 0.23 -3.92
N LEU A 67 9.30 -0.49 -3.06
CA LEU A 67 8.71 -1.78 -3.41
C LEU A 67 7.63 -1.60 -4.52
N PRO A 68 7.30 -2.61 -5.31
CA PRO A 68 7.83 -3.98 -5.28
C PRO A 68 9.12 -4.14 -6.07
N PHE A 69 9.86 -5.20 -5.76
CA PHE A 69 10.91 -5.75 -6.60
C PHE A 69 10.39 -6.97 -7.38
N ASP A 70 11.00 -7.24 -8.53
CA ASP A 70 10.74 -8.45 -9.30
C ASP A 70 11.45 -9.64 -8.64
N MET A 71 10.67 -10.44 -7.91
CA MET A 71 11.19 -11.57 -7.14
C MET A 71 11.57 -12.76 -8.01
N GLU A 72 11.11 -12.83 -9.27
CA GLU A 72 11.50 -13.89 -10.21
C GLU A 72 12.95 -13.75 -10.66
N LYS A 73 13.50 -12.54 -10.57
CA LYS A 73 14.89 -12.24 -10.90
C LYS A 73 15.87 -12.42 -9.75
N LEU A 74 15.43 -12.94 -8.60
CA LEU A 74 16.31 -13.24 -7.48
C LEU A 74 17.32 -14.32 -7.89
N LYS A 75 18.56 -14.10 -7.49
CA LYS A 75 19.67 -15.03 -7.69
C LYS A 75 20.19 -15.52 -6.35
N LEU A 76 20.76 -16.71 -6.32
CA LEU A 76 21.49 -17.16 -5.15
C LEU A 76 22.61 -16.16 -4.83
N PHE A 77 22.78 -15.90 -3.53
CA PHE A 77 23.77 -14.93 -3.07
C PHE A 77 25.19 -15.39 -3.39
N ASP A 78 25.95 -14.47 -3.98
CA ASP A 78 27.39 -14.60 -4.19
C ASP A 78 28.07 -13.29 -3.76
N MET A 79 29.23 -13.39 -3.10
CA MET A 79 29.98 -12.22 -2.64
C MET A 79 30.40 -11.29 -3.76
N GLY A 80 30.60 -11.82 -4.97
CA GLY A 80 30.92 -11.03 -6.16
C GLY A 80 29.87 -9.98 -6.51
N TYR A 81 28.58 -10.22 -6.17
CA TYR A 81 27.52 -9.25 -6.39
C TYR A 81 27.61 -8.01 -5.50
N LEU A 82 28.38 -8.05 -4.41
CA LEU A 82 28.60 -6.89 -3.53
C LEU A 82 29.74 -5.98 -4.01
N SER A 83 30.47 -6.38 -5.03
CA SER A 83 31.57 -5.57 -5.58
C SER A 83 31.02 -4.22 -6.08
N GLY A 84 31.50 -3.13 -5.50
CA GLY A 84 31.05 -1.76 -5.82
C GLY A 84 29.79 -1.30 -5.08
N PHE A 85 29.20 -2.14 -4.20
CA PHE A 85 28.04 -1.78 -3.40
C PHE A 85 28.34 -1.77 -1.91
N GLN A 86 27.68 -0.90 -1.16
CA GLN A 86 27.64 -0.98 0.29
C GLN A 86 26.53 -1.94 0.72
N ALA A 87 26.88 -3.02 1.42
CA ALA A 87 25.92 -3.92 2.04
C ALA A 87 25.81 -3.61 3.53
N GLU A 88 24.59 -3.33 3.99
CA GLU A 88 24.31 -3.18 5.41
C GLU A 88 23.90 -4.51 6.02
N LYS A 89 24.39 -4.79 7.25
CA LYS A 89 23.97 -5.96 8.02
C LYS A 89 22.59 -5.69 8.62
N ARG A 90 21.69 -6.66 8.51
CA ARG A 90 20.39 -6.61 9.20
C ARG A 90 20.56 -6.42 10.71
N ASP A 91 19.66 -5.65 11.32
CA ASP A 91 19.57 -5.45 12.75
C ASP A 91 18.16 -5.76 13.30
N MET A 92 17.26 -6.22 12.42
CA MET A 92 15.94 -6.77 12.80
C MET A 92 15.91 -8.28 12.53
N GLU A 93 15.38 -9.02 13.50
CA GLU A 93 15.17 -10.45 13.40
C GLU A 93 13.70 -10.74 13.00
N LYS A 94 13.49 -11.90 12.36
CA LYS A 94 12.17 -12.33 11.87
C LYS A 94 11.12 -12.40 12.98
N GLU A 95 11.53 -12.77 14.18
CA GLU A 95 10.67 -12.90 15.36
C GLU A 95 9.98 -11.58 15.73
N ALA A 96 10.64 -10.46 15.50
CA ALA A 96 10.07 -9.14 15.76
C ALA A 96 9.03 -8.73 14.72
N LEU A 97 9.14 -9.21 13.49
CA LEU A 97 8.26 -8.87 12.37
C LEU A 97 7.09 -9.85 12.19
N THR A 98 7.25 -11.09 12.68
CA THR A 98 6.26 -12.16 12.49
C THR A 98 4.85 -11.78 12.95
N PRO A 99 4.63 -11.21 14.16
CA PRO A 99 3.27 -10.90 14.61
C PRO A 99 2.55 -9.89 13.73
N GLU A 100 3.26 -8.85 13.28
CA GLU A 100 2.72 -7.80 12.42
C GLU A 100 2.35 -8.35 11.03
N VAL A 101 3.28 -9.10 10.42
CA VAL A 101 3.08 -9.67 9.09
C VAL A 101 1.96 -10.71 9.09
N GLU A 102 1.90 -11.58 10.10
CA GLU A 102 0.82 -12.57 10.22
C GLU A 102 -0.54 -11.91 10.41
N GLN A 103 -0.62 -10.83 11.19
CA GLN A 103 -1.86 -10.09 11.36
C GLN A 103 -2.32 -9.46 10.03
N GLU A 104 -1.40 -8.84 9.29
CA GLU A 104 -1.69 -8.26 7.98
C GLU A 104 -2.17 -9.31 6.98
N VAL A 105 -1.49 -10.46 6.93
CA VAL A 105 -1.87 -11.58 6.06
C VAL A 105 -3.26 -12.12 6.41
N LYS A 106 -3.58 -12.25 7.69
CA LYS A 106 -4.92 -12.66 8.16
C LYS A 106 -5.99 -11.65 7.73
N GLN A 107 -5.74 -10.36 7.93
CA GLN A 107 -6.66 -9.29 7.51
C GLN A 107 -6.86 -9.29 6.00
N TYR A 108 -5.78 -9.40 5.22
CA TYR A 108 -5.83 -9.50 3.77
C TYR A 108 -6.65 -10.70 3.30
N THR A 109 -6.49 -11.87 3.95
CA THR A 109 -7.27 -13.08 3.64
C THR A 109 -8.76 -12.85 3.84
N VAL A 110 -9.16 -12.25 4.96
CA VAL A 110 -10.57 -11.92 5.23
C VAL A 110 -11.11 -10.92 4.20
N GLU A 111 -10.32 -9.93 3.82
CA GLU A 111 -10.72 -8.93 2.82
C GLU A 111 -10.89 -9.55 1.44
N GLN A 112 -9.99 -10.45 1.02
CA GLN A 112 -10.13 -11.17 -0.24
C GLN A 112 -11.39 -12.03 -0.28
N LEU A 113 -11.67 -12.81 0.76
CA LEU A 113 -12.89 -13.61 0.86
C LEU A 113 -14.16 -12.74 0.85
N LYS A 114 -14.11 -11.56 1.47
CA LYS A 114 -15.19 -10.58 1.41
C LYS A 114 -15.38 -10.02 0.00
N ASN A 115 -14.28 -9.66 -0.67
CA ASN A 115 -14.32 -9.10 -2.02
C ASN A 115 -14.90 -10.08 -3.05
N ASP A 116 -14.63 -11.38 -2.90
CA ASP A 116 -15.19 -12.44 -3.75
C ASP A 116 -16.73 -12.44 -3.77
N VAL A 117 -17.37 -12.01 -2.69
CA VAL A 117 -18.82 -11.99 -2.56
C VAL A 117 -19.43 -10.61 -2.76
N MET A 118 -18.65 -9.53 -2.62
CA MET A 118 -19.14 -8.15 -2.73
C MET A 118 -19.84 -7.83 -4.05
N GLY A 119 -19.39 -8.42 -5.17
CA GLY A 119 -19.99 -8.16 -6.49
C GLY A 119 -21.43 -8.65 -6.63
N GLN A 120 -21.94 -9.47 -5.72
CA GLN A 120 -23.28 -10.05 -5.74
C GLN A 120 -24.28 -9.30 -4.84
N TYR A 121 -23.80 -8.43 -3.96
CA TYR A 121 -24.59 -7.75 -2.93
C TYR A 121 -24.32 -6.24 -2.94
N SER A 122 -25.30 -5.46 -2.51
CA SER A 122 -25.17 -4.01 -2.37
C SER A 122 -24.30 -3.62 -1.18
N ALA A 123 -24.29 -4.46 -0.14
CA ALA A 123 -23.44 -4.33 1.04
C ALA A 123 -23.11 -5.71 1.60
N VAL A 124 -21.90 -5.86 2.15
CA VAL A 124 -21.43 -7.09 2.83
C VAL A 124 -20.80 -6.72 4.15
N ARG A 125 -21.28 -7.34 5.23
CA ARG A 125 -20.72 -7.23 6.56
C ARG A 125 -20.22 -8.59 7.02
N VAL A 126 -18.94 -8.67 7.41
CA VAL A 126 -18.36 -9.87 8.00
C VAL A 126 -18.72 -9.89 9.49
N ASP A 127 -19.34 -10.94 9.95
CA ASP A 127 -19.74 -11.14 11.35
C ASP A 127 -18.69 -11.94 12.10
N GLN A 128 -18.13 -12.98 11.47
CA GLN A 128 -17.08 -13.82 12.03
C GLN A 128 -16.06 -14.19 10.98
N SER A 129 -14.82 -14.29 11.39
CA SER A 129 -13.71 -14.76 10.54
C SER A 129 -12.81 -15.70 11.32
N ASP A 130 -12.36 -16.74 10.66
CA ASP A 130 -11.35 -17.68 11.14
C ASP A 130 -10.25 -17.79 10.09
N THR A 131 -9.00 -17.72 10.54
CA THR A 131 -7.83 -17.76 9.65
C THR A 131 -6.72 -18.57 10.29
N ASN A 132 -6.20 -19.54 9.55
CA ASN A 132 -5.13 -20.42 9.99
C ASN A 132 -3.95 -20.34 9.02
N ILE A 133 -2.77 -19.97 9.52
CA ILE A 133 -1.54 -19.86 8.74
C ILE A 133 -0.81 -21.20 8.78
N ARG A 134 -0.41 -21.68 7.61
CA ARG A 134 0.39 -22.90 7.41
C ARG A 134 1.62 -22.63 6.57
N ASP A 135 2.63 -23.49 6.68
CA ASP A 135 3.84 -23.47 5.85
C ASP A 135 4.58 -22.12 5.84
N ALA A 136 4.55 -21.41 6.97
CA ALA A 136 5.20 -20.11 7.11
C ALA A 136 6.71 -20.22 6.94
N LYS A 137 7.28 -19.42 6.03
CA LYS A 137 8.71 -19.39 5.72
C LYS A 137 9.22 -17.97 5.62
N TRP A 138 10.36 -17.71 6.22
CA TRP A 138 11.13 -16.49 6.05
C TRP A 138 12.35 -16.73 5.19
N GLN A 139 12.60 -15.82 4.26
CA GLN A 139 13.80 -15.78 3.43
C GLN A 139 14.48 -14.43 3.59
N TYR A 140 15.81 -14.45 3.58
CA TYR A 140 16.61 -13.24 3.61
C TYR A 140 17.02 -12.87 2.18
N ALA A 141 16.87 -11.59 1.82
CA ALA A 141 17.30 -11.08 0.52
C ALA A 141 18.08 -9.77 0.65
N LEU A 142 19.05 -9.59 -0.21
CA LEU A 142 19.71 -8.32 -0.45
C LEU A 142 19.14 -7.72 -1.74
N LEU A 143 18.46 -6.60 -1.63
CA LEU A 143 17.82 -5.93 -2.77
C LEU A 143 18.54 -4.61 -3.08
N PRO A 144 18.75 -4.29 -4.37
CA PRO A 144 19.47 -3.09 -4.78
C PRO A 144 18.60 -1.84 -4.57
N VAL A 145 19.00 -0.99 -3.63
CA VAL A 145 18.38 0.31 -3.38
C VAL A 145 19.44 1.39 -3.51
N TRP A 146 19.20 2.38 -4.35
CA TRP A 146 20.00 3.58 -4.42
C TRP A 146 19.45 4.61 -3.46
N ILE A 147 20.33 5.20 -2.63
CA ILE A 147 19.93 6.32 -1.75
C ILE A 147 20.67 7.56 -2.19
N LEU A 148 19.92 8.61 -2.44
CA LEU A 148 20.42 9.93 -2.74
C LEU A 148 20.01 10.89 -1.62
N THR A 149 20.99 11.63 -1.10
CA THR A 149 20.75 12.74 -0.18
C THR A 149 20.96 14.06 -0.91
N TYR A 150 20.00 14.96 -0.80
CA TYR A 150 20.08 16.29 -1.37
C TYR A 150 19.91 17.36 -0.28
N ARG A 151 20.79 18.34 -0.29
CA ARG A 151 20.72 19.51 0.59
C ARG A 151 20.34 20.72 -0.24
N ASP A 152 19.21 21.34 0.10
CA ASP A 152 18.78 22.58 -0.59
C ASP A 152 19.72 23.74 -0.19
N LYS A 153 20.25 24.44 -1.19
CA LYS A 153 21.11 25.61 -0.97
C LYS A 153 20.38 26.76 -0.28
N ALA A 154 19.06 26.87 -0.49
CA ALA A 154 18.21 27.90 0.13
C ALA A 154 17.81 27.57 1.57
N ARG A 155 17.81 26.28 1.93
CA ARG A 155 17.44 25.75 3.25
C ARG A 155 18.52 24.80 3.74
N LYS A 156 19.63 25.38 4.21
CA LYS A 156 20.84 24.64 4.57
C LYS A 156 20.64 23.56 5.64
N ASP A 157 19.56 23.66 6.43
CA ASP A 157 19.26 22.74 7.55
C ASP A 157 18.31 21.59 7.15
N GLU A 158 17.70 21.62 5.96
CA GLU A 158 16.83 20.56 5.49
C GLU A 158 17.58 19.58 4.58
N LEU A 159 17.64 18.32 5.00
CA LEU A 159 18.16 17.21 4.20
C LEU A 159 16.98 16.43 3.59
N TYR A 160 17.01 16.29 2.28
CA TYR A 160 16.03 15.49 1.55
C TYR A 160 16.65 14.15 1.19
N TYR A 161 15.90 13.09 1.43
CA TYR A 161 16.30 11.72 1.13
C TYR A 161 15.42 11.16 0.04
N PHE A 162 16.04 10.54 -0.95
CA PHE A 162 15.38 9.83 -2.03
C PHE A 162 15.93 8.41 -2.07
N ALA A 163 15.04 7.46 -2.23
CA ALA A 163 15.39 6.07 -2.51
C ALA A 163 14.91 5.71 -3.92
N MET A 164 15.69 4.91 -4.62
CA MET A 164 15.35 4.39 -5.94
C MET A 164 15.56 2.89 -5.97
N ASN A 165 14.57 2.18 -6.49
CA ASN A 165 14.64 0.75 -6.75
C ASN A 165 15.65 0.48 -7.87
N GLY A 166 16.69 -0.30 -7.58
CA GLY A 166 17.76 -0.61 -8.55
C GLY A 166 17.33 -1.54 -9.69
N GLN A 167 16.15 -2.17 -9.62
CA GLN A 167 15.59 -2.99 -10.70
C GLN A 167 14.62 -2.21 -11.57
N THR A 168 13.68 -1.51 -10.95
CA THR A 168 12.53 -0.90 -11.63
C THR A 168 12.72 0.58 -11.90
N GLY A 169 13.68 1.23 -11.22
CA GLY A 169 13.86 2.68 -11.29
C GLY A 169 12.79 3.48 -10.52
N LYS A 170 11.87 2.82 -9.80
CA LYS A 170 10.85 3.49 -9.00
C LYS A 170 11.49 4.34 -7.91
N ILE A 171 11.13 5.61 -7.84
CA ILE A 171 11.67 6.58 -6.88
C ILE A 171 10.64 6.86 -5.80
N CYS A 172 11.12 6.90 -4.55
CA CYS A 172 10.38 7.33 -3.37
C CYS A 172 11.17 8.43 -2.65
N GLY A 173 10.51 9.47 -2.18
CA GLY A 173 11.14 10.57 -1.44
C GLY A 173 10.26 11.79 -1.34
N LYS A 174 10.64 12.72 -0.46
CA LYS A 174 9.95 14.02 -0.33
C LYS A 174 10.60 15.03 -1.26
N LEU A 175 9.85 15.50 -2.25
CA LEU A 175 10.31 16.57 -3.14
C LEU A 175 10.31 17.93 -2.39
N PRO A 176 11.36 18.74 -2.56
CA PRO A 176 11.37 20.10 -2.05
C PRO A 176 10.34 20.93 -2.81
N VAL A 177 9.29 21.36 -2.12
CA VAL A 177 8.26 22.21 -2.71
C VAL A 177 8.70 23.67 -2.64
N ALA A 178 8.83 24.32 -3.78
CA ALA A 178 9.09 25.75 -3.89
C ALA A 178 7.81 26.55 -3.57
N LYS A 179 7.55 26.77 -2.27
CA LYS A 179 6.32 27.45 -1.78
C LYS A 179 6.07 28.79 -2.48
N GLY A 180 7.12 29.58 -2.76
CA GLY A 180 6.97 30.85 -3.49
C GLY A 180 6.47 30.69 -4.93
N LYS A 181 6.95 29.65 -5.65
CA LYS A 181 6.44 29.37 -7.01
C LYS A 181 5.00 28.88 -6.98
N LEU A 182 4.63 28.11 -5.96
CA LEU A 182 3.27 27.63 -5.78
C LEU A 182 2.29 28.78 -5.50
N VAL A 183 2.66 29.71 -4.62
CA VAL A 183 1.86 30.92 -4.33
C VAL A 183 1.73 31.80 -5.58
N LYS A 184 2.81 31.97 -6.33
CA LYS A 184 2.77 32.73 -7.59
C LYS A 184 1.80 32.10 -8.60
N LEU A 185 1.90 30.79 -8.82
CA LEU A 185 1.01 30.05 -9.72
C LEU A 185 -0.46 30.15 -9.25
N PHE A 186 -0.69 30.04 -7.94
CA PHE A 186 -2.03 30.20 -7.35
C PHE A 186 -2.61 31.58 -7.66
N LEU A 187 -1.83 32.66 -7.47
CA LEU A 187 -2.28 34.02 -7.75
C LEU A 187 -2.52 34.26 -9.24
N GLU A 188 -1.68 33.72 -10.12
CA GLU A 188 -1.83 33.83 -11.58
C GLU A 188 -3.14 33.20 -12.09
N ILE A 189 -3.63 32.16 -11.41
CA ILE A 189 -4.89 31.49 -11.77
C ILE A 189 -6.07 32.13 -11.01
N PHE A 190 -5.92 32.36 -9.72
CA PHE A 190 -7.01 32.81 -8.84
C PHE A 190 -7.49 34.22 -9.19
N VAL A 191 -6.54 35.14 -9.44
CA VAL A 191 -6.90 36.57 -9.72
C VAL A 191 -7.77 36.71 -10.96
N PRO A 192 -7.43 36.16 -12.13
CA PRO A 192 -8.30 36.30 -13.33
C PRO A 192 -9.63 35.57 -13.16
N VAL A 193 -9.66 34.40 -12.51
CA VAL A 193 -10.92 33.68 -12.25
C VAL A 193 -11.82 34.48 -11.30
N ALA A 194 -11.29 35.04 -10.22
CA ALA A 194 -12.04 35.88 -9.29
C ALA A 194 -12.56 37.16 -9.98
N ALA A 195 -11.75 37.78 -10.85
CA ALA A 195 -12.17 38.94 -11.60
C ALA A 195 -13.34 38.63 -12.57
N ILE A 196 -13.27 37.51 -13.29
CA ILE A 196 -14.37 37.05 -14.17
C ILE A 196 -15.64 36.79 -13.37
N LEU A 197 -15.53 36.11 -12.23
CA LEU A 197 -16.70 35.83 -11.37
C LEU A 197 -17.33 37.10 -10.78
N MET A 198 -16.49 38.08 -10.38
CA MET A 198 -16.98 39.37 -9.87
C MET A 198 -17.71 40.16 -10.97
N ILE A 199 -17.16 40.21 -12.19
CA ILE A 199 -17.79 40.89 -13.32
C ILE A 199 -19.10 40.16 -13.71
N GLY A 200 -19.07 38.82 -13.80
CA GLY A 200 -20.26 38.04 -14.12
C GLY A 200 -21.36 38.15 -13.07
N GLY A 201 -21.02 38.21 -11.78
CA GLY A 201 -21.96 38.41 -10.70
C GLY A 201 -22.55 39.85 -10.63
N TRP A 202 -21.91 40.82 -11.27
CA TRP A 202 -22.45 42.18 -11.37
C TRP A 202 -23.54 42.29 -12.48
N PHE A 203 -23.52 41.38 -13.46
CA PHE A 203 -24.49 41.36 -14.57
C PHE A 203 -25.66 40.42 -14.36
N LEU A 204 -25.70 39.68 -13.27
CA LEU A 204 -26.80 38.83 -12.81
C LEU A 204 -27.60 39.52 -11.70
#